data_2c66d664a13a85225bdac44f21594562
#
_entry.id   2c66d664a13a85225bdac44f21594562
#
_cell.length_a   1.000
_cell.length_b   1.000
_cell.length_c   1.000
_cell.angle_alpha   90.00
_cell.angle_beta   90.00
_cell.angle_gamma   90.00
#
_symmetry.space_group_name_H-M   'P 1'
#
loop_
_entity.id
_entity.type
_entity.pdbx_description
1 polymer ?
#
loop_
_entity_poly.entity_id
_entity_poly.type
_entity_poly.pdbx_seq_one_letter_code
_entity_poly.pdbx_strand_id
1 'polypeptide(L)'
;MITGQSKAFHLGRWELLFKIMDEGSITRVADIENLQRSQLSRMVSGLEEELGIQLLERRGKRLNSTQAALELRSKIEPHITMVRRALEKTSELEEGDAGSIRFGAMPGFLQTQVVPLIAEFQQLHPQVTFDVIGDDNPKAFMGGECDLMLYYGPVNDANLVENWVTRSLFIPCASPKYLEKAGYPEDPAELSNHAGVVYTGRVRPHSEVLVKNGRQQTFRWKSMIRFNNILLAKTAAVEGCGIVLDMPLHHCYEEVMNGQLVPILNGWQIPNLDNYIGSTLAASKLKRVQMFINFYVRRRREIEGEQKRRLQEKFSFII
;
A
#
# COMPACT_ATOMS: atom_id res chain seq x y z
N MET A 1 30.96 -13.73 -17.77
CA MET A 1 29.57 -13.71 -18.35
C MET A 1 28.83 -14.93 -17.85
N ILE A 2 27.72 -14.74 -17.17
CA ILE A 2 26.84 -15.85 -16.71
C ILE A 2 26.11 -16.35 -17.96
N THR A 3 26.36 -17.58 -18.38
CA THR A 3 25.70 -18.18 -19.54
C THR A 3 24.39 -18.86 -19.14
N GLY A 4 23.45 -19.09 -20.07
CA GLY A 4 22.16 -19.75 -19.77
C GLY A 4 22.28 -21.19 -19.26
N GLN A 5 23.50 -21.78 -19.23
CA GLN A 5 23.81 -23.07 -18.61
C GLN A 5 24.35 -22.92 -17.18
N SER A 6 24.52 -21.69 -16.69
CA SER A 6 25.00 -21.40 -15.35
C SER A 6 24.02 -21.97 -14.31
N LYS A 7 24.55 -22.65 -13.30
CA LYS A 7 23.77 -23.20 -12.16
C LYS A 7 23.08 -22.09 -11.35
N ALA A 8 23.55 -20.84 -11.45
CA ALA A 8 22.92 -19.68 -10.84
C ALA A 8 21.51 -19.38 -11.41
N PHE A 9 21.17 -19.85 -12.62
CA PHE A 9 19.83 -19.70 -13.19
C PHE A 9 18.77 -20.69 -12.64
N HIS A 10 19.17 -21.65 -11.79
CA HIS A 10 18.22 -22.56 -11.15
C HIS A 10 17.54 -21.88 -9.93
N LEU A 11 16.30 -21.43 -10.07
CA LEU A 11 15.54 -20.69 -9.06
C LEU A 11 15.51 -21.43 -7.71
N GLY A 12 15.31 -22.75 -7.69
CA GLY A 12 15.27 -23.53 -6.46
C GLY A 12 16.55 -23.45 -5.61
N ARG A 13 17.70 -23.14 -6.21
CA ARG A 13 18.95 -22.95 -5.43
C ARG A 13 18.93 -21.64 -4.63
N TRP A 14 18.35 -20.59 -5.18
CA TRP A 14 18.17 -19.33 -4.48
C TRP A 14 17.16 -19.46 -3.35
N GLU A 15 16.05 -20.15 -3.58
CA GLU A 15 15.05 -20.40 -2.54
C GLU A 15 15.66 -21.17 -1.34
N LEU A 16 16.44 -22.21 -1.61
CA LEU A 16 17.15 -22.95 -0.56
C LEU A 16 18.20 -22.08 0.14
N LEU A 17 18.94 -21.23 -0.59
CA LEU A 17 19.87 -20.29 0.02
C LEU A 17 19.16 -19.31 0.95
N PHE A 18 18.04 -18.72 0.52
CA PHE A 18 17.27 -17.78 1.34
C PHE A 18 16.71 -18.45 2.59
N LYS A 19 16.22 -19.69 2.50
CA LYS A 19 15.83 -20.47 3.68
C LYS A 19 17.01 -20.70 4.65
N ILE A 20 18.21 -20.97 4.11
CA ILE A 20 19.42 -21.11 4.94
C ILE A 20 19.78 -19.78 5.62
N MET A 21 19.63 -18.67 4.93
CA MET A 21 19.84 -17.32 5.50
C MET A 21 18.87 -17.04 6.65
N ASP A 22 17.61 -17.39 6.51
CA ASP A 22 16.56 -17.20 7.52
C ASP A 22 16.79 -18.09 8.75
N GLU A 23 17.08 -19.37 8.55
CA GLU A 23 17.27 -20.35 9.63
C GLU A 23 18.66 -20.26 10.29
N GLY A 24 19.63 -19.64 9.63
CA GLY A 24 21.02 -19.56 10.10
C GLY A 24 21.69 -20.94 10.24
N SER A 25 21.15 -21.98 9.59
CA SER A 25 21.59 -23.37 9.72
C SER A 25 21.30 -24.23 8.49
N ILE A 26 22.35 -24.71 7.83
CA ILE A 26 22.20 -25.65 6.70
C ILE A 26 21.56 -26.98 7.17
N THR A 27 21.91 -27.44 8.36
CA THR A 27 21.38 -28.74 8.89
C THR A 27 19.86 -28.62 9.10
N ARG A 28 19.39 -27.53 9.68
CA ARG A 28 17.95 -27.33 9.93
C ARG A 28 17.15 -27.25 8.64
N VAL A 29 17.65 -26.53 7.63
CA VAL A 29 17.02 -26.50 6.31
C VAL A 29 17.05 -27.85 5.63
N ALA A 30 18.14 -28.64 5.77
CA ALA A 30 18.21 -30.00 5.24
C ALA A 30 17.12 -30.90 5.84
N ASP A 31 16.88 -30.79 7.16
CA ASP A 31 15.83 -31.53 7.85
C ASP A 31 14.43 -31.09 7.40
N ILE A 32 14.18 -29.77 7.27
CA ILE A 32 12.88 -29.21 6.82
C ILE A 32 12.56 -29.67 5.38
N GLU A 33 13.56 -29.58 4.49
CA GLU A 33 13.37 -29.85 3.06
C GLU A 33 13.57 -31.34 2.67
N ASN A 34 13.85 -32.18 3.65
CA ASN A 34 14.11 -33.62 3.44
C ASN A 34 15.31 -33.88 2.49
N LEU A 35 16.36 -33.04 2.60
CA LEU A 35 17.57 -33.07 1.79
C LEU A 35 18.79 -33.48 2.62
N GLN A 36 19.84 -33.96 1.95
CA GLN A 36 21.10 -34.21 2.62
C GLN A 36 21.85 -32.89 2.86
N ARG A 37 22.37 -32.69 4.09
CA ARG A 37 23.20 -31.52 4.46
C ARG A 37 24.36 -31.30 3.47
N SER A 38 25.01 -32.41 3.02
CA SER A 38 26.11 -32.33 2.05
C SER A 38 25.70 -31.78 0.69
N GLN A 39 24.45 -32.01 0.27
CA GLN A 39 23.90 -31.46 -0.98
C GLN A 39 23.72 -29.96 -0.86
N LEU A 40 23.10 -29.46 0.23
CA LEU A 40 22.91 -28.03 0.47
C LEU A 40 24.26 -27.33 0.63
N SER A 41 25.21 -27.88 1.36
CA SER A 41 26.56 -27.31 1.49
C SER A 41 27.25 -27.16 0.13
N ARG A 42 27.21 -28.19 -0.72
CA ARG A 42 27.77 -28.18 -2.09
C ARG A 42 27.03 -27.18 -2.99
N MET A 43 25.72 -27.05 -2.81
CA MET A 43 24.91 -26.07 -3.54
C MET A 43 25.32 -24.65 -3.22
N VAL A 44 25.50 -24.33 -1.93
CA VAL A 44 25.95 -22.98 -1.49
C VAL A 44 27.37 -22.70 -2.00
N SER A 45 28.33 -23.61 -1.76
CA SER A 45 29.70 -23.43 -2.23
C SER A 45 29.79 -23.29 -3.77
N GLY A 46 28.95 -24.02 -4.50
CA GLY A 46 28.89 -23.88 -5.95
C GLY A 46 28.29 -22.56 -6.42
N LEU A 47 27.37 -21.93 -5.67
CA LEU A 47 26.90 -20.56 -5.95
C LEU A 47 27.98 -19.53 -5.66
N GLU A 48 28.68 -19.67 -4.54
CA GLU A 48 29.77 -18.78 -4.15
C GLU A 48 30.93 -18.82 -5.15
N GLU A 49 31.31 -20.01 -5.60
CA GLU A 49 32.34 -20.19 -6.62
C GLU A 49 31.94 -19.58 -7.97
N GLU A 50 30.69 -19.80 -8.39
CA GLU A 50 30.17 -19.31 -9.66
C GLU A 50 30.06 -17.78 -9.71
N LEU A 51 29.71 -17.17 -8.57
CA LEU A 51 29.56 -15.73 -8.42
C LEU A 51 30.88 -15.03 -8.05
N GLY A 52 31.87 -15.80 -7.55
CA GLY A 52 33.14 -15.25 -7.07
C GLY A 52 32.99 -14.45 -5.76
N ILE A 53 31.92 -14.66 -5.00
CA ILE A 53 31.64 -13.94 -3.74
C ILE A 53 31.19 -14.92 -2.66
N GLN A 54 31.49 -14.58 -1.42
CA GLN A 54 31.03 -15.33 -0.26
C GLN A 54 29.61 -14.87 0.11
N LEU A 55 28.67 -15.80 0.23
CA LEU A 55 27.27 -15.54 0.56
C LEU A 55 26.97 -15.80 2.04
N LEU A 56 27.65 -16.79 2.63
CA LEU A 56 27.48 -17.17 4.03
C LEU A 56 28.82 -17.15 4.77
N GLU A 57 28.82 -16.64 5.99
CA GLU A 57 29.98 -16.60 6.87
C GLU A 57 29.66 -17.23 8.23
N ARG A 58 30.65 -17.84 8.88
CA ARG A 58 30.50 -18.36 10.24
C ARG A 58 30.97 -17.34 11.26
N ARG A 59 30.06 -16.92 12.16
CA ARG A 59 30.42 -16.18 13.38
C ARG A 59 30.09 -17.03 14.61
N GLY A 60 31.08 -17.68 15.14
CA GLY A 60 30.91 -18.64 16.26
C GLY A 60 30.15 -19.91 15.81
N LYS A 61 29.04 -20.21 16.48
CA LYS A 61 28.21 -21.40 16.17
C LYS A 61 27.11 -21.13 15.13
N ARG A 62 26.87 -19.88 14.75
CA ARG A 62 25.82 -19.50 13.80
C ARG A 62 26.38 -19.24 12.41
N LEU A 63 25.59 -19.55 11.42
CA LEU A 63 25.81 -19.19 10.04
C LEU A 63 25.07 -17.87 9.78
N ASN A 64 25.77 -16.85 9.27
CA ASN A 64 25.22 -15.54 8.99
C ASN A 64 25.34 -15.22 7.51
N SER A 65 24.44 -14.39 7.02
CA SER A 65 24.49 -13.87 5.66
C SER A 65 25.53 -12.75 5.55
N THR A 66 26.28 -12.73 4.47
CA THR A 66 27.17 -11.60 4.14
C THR A 66 26.35 -10.42 3.63
N GLN A 67 26.94 -9.21 3.62
CA GLN A 67 26.29 -8.04 3.02
C GLN A 67 25.94 -8.27 1.54
N ALA A 68 26.81 -8.93 0.80
CA ALA A 68 26.59 -9.30 -0.60
C ALA A 68 25.37 -10.23 -0.77
N ALA A 69 25.19 -11.21 0.13
CA ALA A 69 24.03 -12.10 0.12
C ALA A 69 22.71 -11.34 0.38
N LEU A 70 22.72 -10.38 1.33
CA LEU A 70 21.54 -9.57 1.62
C LEU A 70 21.15 -8.67 0.44
N GLU A 71 22.14 -8.06 -0.23
CA GLU A 71 21.91 -7.26 -1.42
C GLU A 71 21.37 -8.09 -2.59
N LEU A 72 21.94 -9.28 -2.83
CA LEU A 72 21.44 -10.19 -3.85
C LEU A 72 20.02 -10.67 -3.52
N ARG A 73 19.75 -11.00 -2.26
CA ARG A 73 18.41 -11.41 -1.83
C ARG A 73 17.38 -10.35 -2.14
N SER A 74 17.65 -9.09 -1.77
CA SER A 74 16.72 -7.98 -2.01
C SER A 74 16.38 -7.76 -3.49
N LYS A 75 17.28 -8.14 -4.39
CA LYS A 75 17.11 -8.02 -5.84
C LYS A 75 16.48 -9.27 -6.46
N ILE A 76 16.81 -10.46 -5.99
CA ILE A 76 16.44 -11.72 -6.63
C ILE A 76 15.13 -12.30 -6.09
N GLU A 77 14.89 -12.22 -4.77
CA GLU A 77 13.72 -12.82 -4.11
C GLU A 77 12.37 -12.34 -4.69
N PRO A 78 12.18 -11.05 -5.02
CA PRO A 78 10.95 -10.60 -5.67
C PRO A 78 10.70 -11.28 -7.03
N HIS A 79 11.75 -11.49 -7.82
CA HIS A 79 11.63 -12.14 -9.13
C HIS A 79 11.34 -13.63 -9.03
N ILE A 80 11.96 -14.33 -8.08
CA ILE A 80 11.66 -15.75 -7.81
C ILE A 80 10.20 -15.89 -7.38
N THR A 81 9.76 -15.05 -6.47
CA THR A 81 8.38 -15.03 -6.01
C THR A 81 7.41 -14.78 -7.18
N MET A 82 7.74 -13.86 -8.08
CA MET A 82 6.94 -13.59 -9.28
C MET A 82 6.85 -14.80 -10.21
N VAL A 83 7.96 -15.50 -10.48
CA VAL A 83 7.97 -16.69 -11.34
C VAL A 83 7.17 -17.84 -10.71
N ARG A 84 7.37 -18.13 -9.42
CA ARG A 84 6.61 -19.16 -8.70
C ARG A 84 5.11 -18.89 -8.79
N ARG A 85 4.69 -17.65 -8.55
CA ARG A 85 3.29 -17.23 -8.64
C ARG A 85 2.71 -17.36 -10.04
N ALA A 86 3.51 -17.05 -11.08
CA ALA A 86 3.07 -17.25 -12.45
C ALA A 86 2.78 -18.73 -12.76
N LEU A 87 3.58 -19.64 -12.20
CA LEU A 87 3.37 -21.08 -12.34
C LEU A 87 2.14 -21.57 -11.54
N GLU A 88 1.98 -21.10 -10.29
CA GLU A 88 0.80 -21.40 -9.45
C GLU A 88 -0.50 -20.92 -10.15
N LYS A 89 -0.49 -19.70 -10.71
CA LYS A 89 -1.66 -19.15 -11.42
C LYS A 89 -2.02 -19.88 -12.71
N THR A 90 -1.08 -20.56 -13.31
CA THR A 90 -1.38 -21.35 -14.53
C THR A 90 -2.30 -22.53 -14.21
N SER A 91 -2.15 -23.14 -13.01
CA SER A 91 -3.09 -24.16 -12.52
C SER A 91 -4.44 -23.57 -12.06
N GLU A 92 -4.45 -22.34 -11.54
CA GLU A 92 -5.67 -21.64 -11.08
C GLU A 92 -6.55 -21.11 -12.24
N LEU A 93 -6.03 -20.99 -13.47
CA LEU A 93 -6.82 -20.58 -14.63
C LEU A 93 -7.95 -21.57 -14.96
N GLU A 94 -7.86 -22.80 -14.47
CA GLU A 94 -8.87 -23.85 -14.65
C GLU A 94 -9.99 -23.78 -13.57
N GLU A 95 -9.81 -23.05 -12.48
CA GLU A 95 -10.73 -23.05 -11.30
C GLU A 95 -11.90 -22.05 -11.41
N GLY A 96 -12.03 -21.31 -12.50
CA GLY A 96 -13.16 -20.42 -12.76
C GLY A 96 -13.22 -19.18 -11.85
N ASP A 97 -14.27 -19.07 -11.02
CA ASP A 97 -14.55 -17.92 -10.14
C ASP A 97 -14.16 -18.13 -8.67
N ALA A 98 -13.62 -19.30 -8.32
CA ALA A 98 -13.07 -19.62 -6.99
C ALA A 98 -11.58 -19.26 -6.86
N GLY A 99 -11.04 -19.31 -5.63
CA GLY A 99 -9.62 -19.17 -5.34
C GLY A 99 -9.25 -17.87 -4.60
N SER A 100 -7.95 -17.64 -4.38
CA SER A 100 -7.46 -16.49 -3.61
C SER A 100 -7.19 -15.27 -4.49
N ILE A 101 -7.38 -14.08 -3.90
CA ILE A 101 -6.97 -12.77 -4.43
C ILE A 101 -6.02 -12.13 -3.43
N ARG A 102 -4.80 -11.81 -3.85
CA ARG A 102 -3.86 -11.05 -3.04
C ARG A 102 -4.04 -9.56 -3.28
N PHE A 103 -4.46 -8.85 -2.25
CA PHE A 103 -4.79 -7.43 -2.35
C PHE A 103 -3.82 -6.58 -1.54
N GLY A 104 -3.08 -5.69 -2.22
CA GLY A 104 -2.17 -4.74 -1.60
C GLY A 104 -2.74 -3.33 -1.56
N ALA A 105 -2.68 -2.68 -0.42
CA ALA A 105 -2.98 -1.25 -0.32
C ALA A 105 -2.39 -0.65 0.97
N MET A 106 -2.42 0.66 1.05
CA MET A 106 -2.07 1.37 2.26
C MET A 106 -3.03 1.07 3.40
N PRO A 107 -2.55 1.02 4.65
CA PRO A 107 -3.39 0.71 5.82
C PRO A 107 -4.66 1.56 5.91
N GLY A 108 -4.59 2.85 5.56
CA GLY A 108 -5.76 3.72 5.52
C GLY A 108 -6.83 3.25 4.52
N PHE A 109 -6.45 2.91 3.29
CA PHE A 109 -7.38 2.36 2.31
C PHE A 109 -7.95 1.01 2.74
N LEU A 110 -7.09 0.15 3.27
CA LEU A 110 -7.54 -1.16 3.75
C LEU A 110 -8.65 -1.02 4.78
N GLN A 111 -8.42 -0.21 5.82
CA GLN A 111 -9.36 -0.06 6.92
C GLN A 111 -10.70 0.56 6.49
N THR A 112 -10.67 1.61 5.66
CA THR A 112 -11.86 2.42 5.39
C THR A 112 -12.58 2.07 4.10
N GLN A 113 -11.91 1.38 3.16
CA GLN A 113 -12.47 1.10 1.85
C GLN A 113 -12.46 -0.38 1.48
N VAL A 114 -11.32 -1.06 1.66
CA VAL A 114 -11.11 -2.40 1.10
C VAL A 114 -11.76 -3.47 1.95
N VAL A 115 -11.46 -3.52 3.25
CA VAL A 115 -11.96 -4.57 4.16
C VAL A 115 -13.49 -4.59 4.22
N PRO A 116 -14.21 -3.45 4.33
CA PRO A 116 -15.67 -3.48 4.29
C PRO A 116 -16.24 -4.07 3.00
N LEU A 117 -15.63 -3.75 1.86
CA LEU A 117 -16.08 -4.26 0.56
C LEU A 117 -15.66 -5.71 0.29
N ILE A 118 -14.54 -6.18 0.84
CA ILE A 118 -14.21 -7.61 0.86
C ILE A 118 -15.29 -8.38 1.62
N ALA A 119 -15.68 -7.91 2.79
CA ALA A 119 -16.72 -8.56 3.60
C ALA A 119 -18.06 -8.64 2.85
N GLU A 120 -18.48 -7.56 2.16
CA GLU A 120 -19.67 -7.53 1.33
C GLU A 120 -19.54 -8.48 0.12
N PHE A 121 -18.39 -8.49 -0.55
CA PHE A 121 -18.14 -9.36 -1.69
C PHE A 121 -18.14 -10.84 -1.34
N GLN A 122 -17.55 -11.23 -0.21
CA GLN A 122 -17.47 -12.61 0.24
C GLN A 122 -18.84 -13.19 0.63
N GLN A 123 -19.80 -12.35 1.04
CA GLN A 123 -21.19 -12.80 1.23
C GLN A 123 -21.83 -13.26 -0.10
N LEU A 124 -21.47 -12.63 -1.21
CA LEU A 124 -21.98 -12.97 -2.55
C LEU A 124 -21.14 -14.08 -3.22
N HIS A 125 -19.85 -14.17 -2.87
CA HIS A 125 -18.86 -15.07 -3.48
C HIS A 125 -18.02 -15.78 -2.41
N PRO A 126 -18.60 -16.69 -1.61
CA PRO A 126 -17.89 -17.32 -0.46
C PRO A 126 -16.72 -18.21 -0.86
N GLN A 127 -16.63 -18.60 -2.13
CA GLN A 127 -15.53 -19.39 -2.69
C GLN A 127 -14.28 -18.53 -3.02
N VAL A 128 -14.38 -17.19 -2.91
CA VAL A 128 -13.24 -16.29 -3.11
C VAL A 128 -12.64 -15.92 -1.76
N THR A 129 -11.35 -16.18 -1.61
CA THR A 129 -10.57 -15.82 -0.43
C THR A 129 -9.66 -14.63 -0.72
N PHE A 130 -9.19 -13.95 0.32
CA PHE A 130 -8.32 -12.79 0.17
C PHE A 130 -7.12 -12.90 1.10
N ASP A 131 -5.93 -12.63 0.54
CA ASP A 131 -4.71 -12.34 1.28
C ASP A 131 -4.45 -10.84 1.19
N VAL A 132 -4.61 -10.13 2.31
CA VAL A 132 -4.54 -8.66 2.33
C VAL A 132 -3.21 -8.20 2.92
N ILE A 133 -2.48 -7.38 2.17
CA ILE A 133 -1.17 -6.84 2.54
C ILE A 133 -1.26 -5.34 2.70
N GLY A 134 -0.94 -4.85 3.90
CA GLY A 134 -0.88 -3.42 4.21
C GLY A 134 0.56 -2.91 4.19
N ASP A 135 0.88 -1.97 3.29
CA ASP A 135 2.17 -1.28 3.27
C ASP A 135 1.98 0.18 2.80
N ASP A 136 2.76 1.10 3.38
CA ASP A 136 2.77 2.52 2.98
C ASP A 136 3.64 2.79 1.75
N ASN A 137 4.35 1.78 1.23
CA ASN A 137 5.17 1.88 0.04
C ASN A 137 4.47 1.23 -1.17
N PRO A 138 3.91 2.00 -2.10
CA PRO A 138 3.25 1.44 -3.29
C PRO A 138 4.16 0.53 -4.13
N LYS A 139 5.47 0.77 -4.10
CA LYS A 139 6.45 -0.05 -4.83
C LYS A 139 6.57 -1.47 -4.28
N ALA A 140 6.21 -1.70 -3.02
CA ALA A 140 6.17 -3.05 -2.44
C ALA A 140 5.19 -3.97 -3.18
N PHE A 141 4.15 -3.38 -3.79
CA PHE A 141 3.12 -4.13 -4.52
C PHE A 141 3.45 -4.36 -6.00
N MET A 142 4.38 -3.56 -6.57
CA MET A 142 4.73 -3.62 -8.00
C MET A 142 5.63 -4.81 -8.35
N GLY A 143 6.26 -5.44 -7.37
CA GLY A 143 7.10 -6.64 -7.53
C GLY A 143 6.33 -7.94 -7.85
N GLY A 144 5.03 -7.87 -8.15
CA GLY A 144 4.20 -9.05 -8.40
C GLY A 144 3.75 -9.77 -7.12
N GLU A 145 3.89 -9.13 -5.97
CA GLU A 145 3.46 -9.68 -4.68
C GLU A 145 1.94 -9.69 -4.52
N CYS A 146 1.24 -8.80 -5.23
CA CYS A 146 -0.20 -8.68 -5.22
C CYS A 146 -0.82 -8.96 -6.58
N ASP A 147 -2.05 -9.44 -6.58
CA ASP A 147 -2.90 -9.57 -7.75
C ASP A 147 -3.59 -8.25 -8.08
N LEU A 148 -4.01 -7.57 -7.01
CA LEU A 148 -4.66 -6.27 -7.01
C LEU A 148 -3.94 -5.31 -6.09
N MET A 149 -3.94 -4.04 -6.45
CA MET A 149 -3.43 -2.94 -5.63
C MET A 149 -4.30 -1.71 -5.75
N LEU A 150 -4.42 -0.92 -4.67
CA LEU A 150 -5.14 0.36 -4.66
C LEU A 150 -4.14 1.49 -4.36
N TYR A 151 -4.15 2.54 -5.20
CA TYR A 151 -3.19 3.64 -5.13
C TYR A 151 -3.73 4.94 -5.72
N TYR A 152 -3.02 6.06 -5.47
CA TYR A 152 -3.30 7.37 -6.05
C TYR A 152 -2.51 7.58 -7.34
N GLY A 153 -3.17 8.20 -8.31
CA GLY A 153 -2.61 8.56 -9.62
C GLY A 153 -2.33 7.35 -10.51
N PRO A 154 -2.27 7.53 -11.81
CA PRO A 154 -1.87 6.46 -12.73
C PRO A 154 -0.37 6.17 -12.57
N VAL A 155 -0.01 4.89 -12.54
CA VAL A 155 1.39 4.44 -12.46
C VAL A 155 2.01 4.35 -13.85
N ASN A 156 1.19 4.13 -14.89
CA ASN A 156 1.61 3.96 -16.29
C ASN A 156 2.65 2.84 -16.47
N ASP A 157 2.48 1.72 -15.75
CA ASP A 157 3.33 0.54 -15.90
C ASP A 157 2.68 -0.43 -16.91
N ALA A 158 3.45 -0.81 -17.94
CA ALA A 158 2.99 -1.72 -18.99
C ALA A 158 2.60 -3.13 -18.46
N ASN A 159 3.02 -3.49 -17.25
CA ASN A 159 2.68 -4.77 -16.60
C ASN A 159 1.40 -4.70 -15.78
N LEU A 160 0.75 -3.54 -15.70
CA LEU A 160 -0.48 -3.34 -14.95
C LEU A 160 -1.67 -3.01 -15.85
N VAL A 161 -2.83 -3.52 -15.47
CA VAL A 161 -4.12 -3.09 -15.98
C VAL A 161 -4.75 -2.18 -14.95
N GLU A 162 -4.86 -0.90 -15.26
CA GLU A 162 -5.33 0.13 -14.34
C GLU A 162 -6.80 0.45 -14.58
N ASN A 163 -7.60 0.46 -13.52
CA ASN A 163 -9.00 0.86 -13.55
C ASN A 163 -9.18 2.08 -12.64
N TRP A 164 -9.64 3.19 -13.20
CA TRP A 164 -10.01 4.36 -12.41
C TRP A 164 -11.19 4.04 -11.50
N VAL A 165 -11.07 4.36 -10.22
CA VAL A 165 -12.10 4.11 -9.21
C VAL A 165 -12.92 5.38 -8.96
N THR A 166 -12.31 6.37 -8.31
CA THR A 166 -12.93 7.64 -7.94
C THR A 166 -11.89 8.75 -7.86
N ARG A 167 -12.35 9.98 -7.71
CA ARG A 167 -11.51 11.14 -7.37
C ARG A 167 -11.69 11.49 -5.91
N SER A 168 -10.69 11.22 -5.07
CA SER A 168 -10.72 11.54 -3.64
C SER A 168 -10.81 13.03 -3.38
N LEU A 169 -11.80 13.42 -2.62
CA LEU A 169 -11.93 14.74 -2.03
C LEU A 169 -11.11 14.80 -0.74
N PHE A 170 -10.32 15.86 -0.57
CA PHE A 170 -9.58 16.14 0.66
C PHE A 170 -10.24 17.28 1.41
N ILE A 171 -10.40 17.12 2.72
CA ILE A 171 -11.12 18.07 3.56
C ILE A 171 -10.16 18.63 4.61
N PRO A 172 -9.79 19.92 4.51
CA PRO A 172 -9.17 20.61 5.62
C PRO A 172 -10.10 20.62 6.82
N CYS A 173 -9.65 20.05 7.94
CA CYS A 173 -10.49 19.94 9.13
C CYS A 173 -9.67 19.97 10.42
N ALA A 174 -10.36 20.25 11.53
CA ALA A 174 -9.83 20.19 12.88
C ALA A 174 -10.96 19.84 13.86
N SER A 175 -10.62 19.41 15.08
CA SER A 175 -11.64 19.18 16.11
C SER A 175 -12.14 20.49 16.71
N PRO A 176 -13.41 20.56 17.17
CA PRO A 176 -13.95 21.69 17.93
C PRO A 176 -13.05 22.07 19.11
N LYS A 177 -12.56 21.08 19.86
CA LYS A 177 -11.64 21.24 20.99
C LYS A 177 -10.39 22.07 20.65
N TYR A 178 -9.86 21.91 19.43
CA TYR A 178 -8.73 22.71 18.95
C TYR A 178 -9.18 24.12 18.54
N LEU A 179 -10.24 24.20 17.75
CA LEU A 179 -10.73 25.46 17.17
C LEU A 179 -11.24 26.46 18.21
N GLU A 180 -11.86 25.98 19.30
CA GLU A 180 -12.29 26.82 20.43
C GLU A 180 -11.12 27.57 21.10
N LYS A 181 -9.92 26.99 21.07
CA LYS A 181 -8.71 27.56 21.68
C LYS A 181 -7.88 28.39 20.68
N ALA A 182 -7.84 27.97 19.44
CA ALA A 182 -6.92 28.51 18.44
C ALA A 182 -7.59 29.45 17.43
N GLY A 183 -8.92 29.46 17.38
CA GLY A 183 -9.69 30.17 16.35
C GLY A 183 -10.00 29.33 15.12
N TYR A 184 -10.87 29.85 14.25
CA TYR A 184 -11.35 29.21 13.02
C TYR A 184 -10.68 29.90 11.82
N PRO A 185 -9.66 29.30 11.18
CA PRO A 185 -9.05 29.93 9.99
C PRO A 185 -9.97 29.82 8.78
N GLU A 186 -10.15 30.95 8.09
CA GLU A 186 -10.94 31.06 6.85
C GLU A 186 -10.05 31.16 5.60
N ASP A 187 -8.81 31.62 5.78
CA ASP A 187 -7.83 31.83 4.71
C ASP A 187 -6.52 31.07 4.99
N PRO A 188 -5.85 30.55 3.95
CA PRO A 188 -4.57 29.86 4.10
C PRO A 188 -3.46 30.67 4.81
N ALA A 189 -3.49 32.01 4.73
CA ALA A 189 -2.50 32.86 5.41
C ALA A 189 -2.60 32.76 6.95
N GLU A 190 -3.79 32.50 7.48
CA GLU A 190 -4.05 32.39 8.92
C GLU A 190 -3.43 31.13 9.52
N LEU A 191 -3.12 30.12 8.70
CA LEU A 191 -2.46 28.89 9.14
C LEU A 191 -1.10 29.13 9.81
N SER A 192 -0.48 30.31 9.55
CA SER A 192 0.72 30.75 10.27
C SER A 192 0.53 30.94 11.77
N ASN A 193 -0.71 31.01 12.26
CA ASN A 193 -1.07 31.08 13.67
C ASN A 193 -1.47 29.71 14.25
N HIS A 194 -1.57 28.67 13.43
CA HIS A 194 -2.08 27.37 13.80
C HIS A 194 -1.04 26.25 13.79
N ALA A 195 -1.29 25.21 14.59
CA ALA A 195 -0.54 23.97 14.55
C ALA A 195 -1.05 23.06 13.44
N GLY A 196 -0.14 22.49 12.63
CA GLY A 196 -0.45 21.54 11.58
C GLY A 196 -0.26 20.08 12.02
N VAL A 197 -1.20 19.23 11.66
CA VAL A 197 -1.07 17.78 11.67
C VAL A 197 -0.80 17.36 10.23
N VAL A 198 0.45 16.96 9.95
CA VAL A 198 0.96 16.80 8.59
C VAL A 198 1.22 15.33 8.29
N TYR A 199 0.60 14.83 7.23
CA TYR A 199 0.90 13.50 6.71
C TYR A 199 2.18 13.53 5.86
N THR A 200 3.12 12.63 6.16
CA THR A 200 4.43 12.51 5.48
C THR A 200 4.67 11.12 4.90
N GLY A 201 3.62 10.34 4.69
CA GLY A 201 3.73 9.03 4.04
C GLY A 201 4.13 9.13 2.56
N ARG A 202 4.60 8.02 2.01
CA ARG A 202 5.16 7.95 0.64
C ARG A 202 4.12 7.90 -0.48
N VAL A 203 2.86 7.93 -0.12
CA VAL A 203 1.73 7.62 -1.00
C VAL A 203 1.38 8.74 -1.96
N ARG A 204 1.65 9.97 -1.56
CA ARG A 204 1.31 11.18 -2.31
C ARG A 204 2.30 12.29 -2.01
N PRO A 205 2.50 13.22 -2.96
CA PRO A 205 3.33 14.39 -2.72
C PRO A 205 2.77 15.22 -1.56
N HIS A 206 3.65 15.77 -0.73
CA HIS A 206 3.27 16.80 0.22
C HIS A 206 2.88 18.06 -0.55
N SER A 207 1.72 18.64 -0.25
CA SER A 207 1.27 19.89 -0.86
C SER A 207 1.55 21.07 0.07
N GLU A 208 2.21 22.09 -0.44
CA GLU A 208 2.40 23.40 0.23
C GLU A 208 1.44 24.45 -0.32
N VAL A 209 0.50 24.04 -1.15
CA VAL A 209 -0.45 24.91 -1.86
C VAL A 209 -1.86 24.42 -1.63
N LEU A 210 -2.74 25.36 -1.30
CA LEU A 210 -4.19 25.16 -1.30
C LEU A 210 -4.79 25.81 -2.55
N VAL A 211 -5.88 25.24 -3.02
CA VAL A 211 -6.60 25.71 -4.21
C VAL A 211 -8.06 26.01 -3.86
N LYS A 212 -8.61 27.09 -4.44
CA LYS A 212 -10.04 27.46 -4.37
C LYS A 212 -10.43 28.21 -5.63
N ASN A 213 -11.42 27.74 -6.37
CA ASN A 213 -11.94 28.40 -7.58
C ASN A 213 -10.84 28.83 -8.57
N GLY A 214 -9.86 27.96 -8.83
CA GLY A 214 -8.73 28.23 -9.73
C GLY A 214 -7.63 29.12 -9.13
N ARG A 215 -7.82 29.68 -7.94
CA ARG A 215 -6.77 30.41 -7.20
C ARG A 215 -5.90 29.43 -6.44
N GLN A 216 -4.61 29.75 -6.32
CA GLN A 216 -3.64 28.98 -5.56
C GLN A 216 -3.01 29.89 -4.50
N GLN A 217 -2.81 29.34 -3.30
CA GLN A 217 -2.17 30.07 -2.21
C GLN A 217 -1.28 29.11 -1.42
N THR A 218 -0.04 29.53 -1.17
CA THR A 218 0.88 28.85 -0.26
C THR A 218 0.52 29.17 1.19
N PHE A 219 0.91 28.30 2.09
CA PHE A 219 0.68 28.46 3.52
C PHE A 219 1.93 28.08 4.33
N ARG A 220 1.94 28.49 5.58
CA ARG A 220 2.95 28.12 6.58
C ARG A 220 2.27 27.75 7.89
N TRP A 221 2.90 26.86 8.63
CA TRP A 221 2.44 26.48 9.96
C TRP A 221 3.19 27.24 11.05
N LYS A 222 2.52 27.56 12.15
CA LYS A 222 3.16 28.02 13.40
C LYS A 222 4.04 26.91 13.99
N SER A 223 3.53 25.69 14.03
CA SER A 223 4.19 24.47 14.46
C SER A 223 3.56 23.26 13.76
N MET A 224 4.22 22.11 13.79
CA MET A 224 3.65 20.92 13.15
C MET A 224 4.05 19.63 13.85
N ILE A 225 3.15 18.64 13.79
CA ILE A 225 3.41 17.25 14.12
C ILE A 225 3.30 16.43 12.83
N ARG A 226 4.26 15.56 12.58
CA ARG A 226 4.32 14.76 11.35
C ARG A 226 3.98 13.30 11.63
N PHE A 227 3.16 12.72 10.76
CA PHE A 227 2.79 11.30 10.80
C PHE A 227 2.99 10.67 9.43
N ASN A 228 3.59 9.50 9.37
CA ASN A 228 3.69 8.68 8.15
C ASN A 228 2.44 7.80 7.94
N ASN A 229 1.50 7.81 8.86
CA ASN A 229 0.24 7.07 8.79
C ASN A 229 -0.94 8.04 8.90
N ILE A 230 -1.84 8.01 7.90
CA ILE A 230 -2.98 8.94 7.81
C ILE A 230 -4.01 8.72 8.93
N LEU A 231 -4.15 7.50 9.43
CA LEU A 231 -5.08 7.20 10.52
C LEU A 231 -4.58 7.75 11.85
N LEU A 232 -3.26 7.76 12.09
CA LEU A 232 -2.66 8.44 13.24
C LEU A 232 -2.82 9.95 13.12
N ALA A 233 -2.66 10.53 11.92
CA ALA A 233 -2.93 11.93 11.68
C ALA A 233 -4.41 12.28 11.95
N LYS A 234 -5.36 11.42 11.55
CA LYS A 234 -6.78 11.58 11.89
C LYS A 234 -6.99 11.58 13.41
N THR A 235 -6.45 10.60 14.11
CA THR A 235 -6.54 10.53 15.58
C THR A 235 -5.99 11.80 16.23
N ALA A 236 -4.82 12.28 15.80
CA ALA A 236 -4.22 13.51 16.33
C ALA A 236 -5.11 14.75 16.08
N ALA A 237 -5.74 14.86 14.92
CA ALA A 237 -6.67 15.95 14.63
C ALA A 237 -7.93 15.89 15.52
N VAL A 238 -8.52 14.71 15.74
CA VAL A 238 -9.65 14.49 16.64
C VAL A 238 -9.28 14.85 18.08
N GLU A 239 -8.08 14.48 18.54
CA GLU A 239 -7.57 14.79 19.88
C GLU A 239 -7.19 16.27 20.06
N GLY A 240 -7.28 17.10 19.03
CA GLY A 240 -7.03 18.52 19.12
C GLY A 240 -5.56 18.92 19.06
N CYS A 241 -4.72 18.10 18.40
CA CYS A 241 -3.31 18.44 18.20
C CYS A 241 -3.10 19.54 17.15
N GLY A 242 -4.09 19.80 16.28
CA GLY A 242 -3.97 20.80 15.23
C GLY A 242 -4.93 20.58 14.05
N ILE A 243 -4.65 21.28 12.97
CA ILE A 243 -5.38 21.23 11.69
C ILE A 243 -4.73 20.21 10.78
N VAL A 244 -5.54 19.38 10.12
CA VAL A 244 -5.11 18.54 9.01
C VAL A 244 -5.71 19.11 7.71
N LEU A 245 -4.88 19.31 6.68
CA LEU A 245 -5.33 19.88 5.40
C LEU A 245 -5.67 18.84 4.35
N ASP A 246 -5.08 17.69 4.47
CA ASP A 246 -5.02 16.67 3.45
C ASP A 246 -5.70 15.36 3.89
N MET A 247 -6.79 15.50 4.67
CA MET A 247 -7.58 14.36 5.13
C MET A 247 -8.56 13.91 4.03
N PRO A 248 -8.37 12.72 3.45
CA PRO A 248 -9.32 12.18 2.48
C PRO A 248 -10.70 11.98 3.12
N LEU A 249 -11.76 12.35 2.41
CA LEU A 249 -13.14 12.22 2.89
C LEU A 249 -13.45 10.82 3.43
N HIS A 250 -13.04 9.78 2.72
CA HIS A 250 -13.28 8.39 3.11
C HIS A 250 -12.59 7.96 4.42
N HIS A 251 -11.63 8.75 4.93
CA HIS A 251 -11.01 8.49 6.24
C HIS A 251 -11.67 9.25 7.37
N CYS A 252 -12.33 10.38 7.10
CA CYS A 252 -12.88 11.26 8.12
C CYS A 252 -14.39 11.49 7.99
N TYR A 253 -15.07 10.79 7.10
CA TYR A 253 -16.49 11.01 6.83
C TYR A 253 -17.35 10.94 8.11
N GLU A 254 -17.18 9.90 8.91
CA GLU A 254 -17.95 9.71 10.14
C GLU A 254 -17.65 10.81 11.16
N GLU A 255 -16.37 11.15 11.35
CA GLU A 255 -15.96 12.20 12.28
C GLU A 255 -16.45 13.59 11.86
N VAL A 256 -16.55 13.84 10.56
CA VAL A 256 -17.13 15.10 10.04
C VAL A 256 -18.65 15.10 10.19
N MET A 257 -19.30 13.97 9.92
CA MET A 257 -20.76 13.88 10.02
C MET A 257 -21.26 13.93 11.47
N ASN A 258 -20.50 13.39 12.43
CA ASN A 258 -20.84 13.42 13.85
C ASN A 258 -20.29 14.66 14.61
N GLY A 259 -19.51 15.53 13.93
CA GLY A 259 -19.00 16.78 14.48
C GLY A 259 -17.72 16.65 15.30
N GLN A 260 -17.05 15.49 15.32
CA GLN A 260 -15.73 15.32 15.94
C GLN A 260 -14.63 16.07 15.17
N LEU A 261 -14.82 16.20 13.86
CA LEU A 261 -14.03 17.07 13.00
C LEU A 261 -14.95 18.07 12.29
N VAL A 262 -14.50 19.30 12.20
CA VAL A 262 -15.21 20.38 11.52
C VAL A 262 -14.39 20.83 10.31
N PRO A 263 -14.99 20.87 9.11
CA PRO A 263 -14.37 21.46 7.94
C PRO A 263 -14.08 22.94 8.13
N ILE A 264 -12.93 23.41 7.64
CA ILE A 264 -12.45 24.77 7.77
C ILE A 264 -12.00 25.33 6.42
N LEU A 265 -11.50 26.57 6.41
CA LEU A 265 -10.92 27.26 5.25
C LEU A 265 -11.90 27.53 4.10
N ASN A 266 -13.21 27.51 4.33
CA ASN A 266 -14.22 27.97 3.36
C ASN A 266 -14.03 27.47 1.93
N GLY A 267 -13.70 26.18 1.76
CA GLY A 267 -13.51 25.54 0.44
C GLY A 267 -12.09 25.66 -0.16
N TRP A 268 -11.11 26.22 0.56
CA TRP A 268 -9.71 26.00 0.23
C TRP A 268 -9.35 24.54 0.54
N GLN A 269 -8.73 23.84 -0.40
CA GLN A 269 -8.36 22.41 -0.24
C GLN A 269 -7.08 22.10 -0.99
N ILE A 270 -6.46 20.97 -0.69
CA ILE A 270 -5.41 20.45 -1.56
C ILE A 270 -6.03 19.89 -2.86
N PRO A 271 -5.28 19.83 -3.98
CA PRO A 271 -5.77 19.23 -5.21
C PRO A 271 -6.28 17.81 -5.01
N ASN A 272 -7.46 17.51 -5.55
CA ASN A 272 -8.02 16.16 -5.51
C ASN A 272 -7.16 15.17 -6.30
N LEU A 273 -7.09 13.92 -5.84
CA LEU A 273 -6.31 12.86 -6.47
C LEU A 273 -7.23 11.73 -6.96
N ASP A 274 -6.93 11.22 -8.15
CA ASP A 274 -7.60 10.05 -8.70
C ASP A 274 -7.09 8.77 -8.03
N ASN A 275 -8.02 7.87 -7.69
CA ASN A 275 -7.74 6.53 -7.18
C ASN A 275 -7.86 5.51 -8.30
N TYR A 276 -6.93 4.57 -8.32
CA TYR A 276 -6.91 3.46 -9.27
C TYR A 276 -6.82 2.13 -8.53
N ILE A 277 -7.50 1.13 -9.06
CA ILE A 277 -7.26 -0.26 -8.73
C ILE A 277 -6.50 -0.90 -9.90
N GLY A 278 -5.27 -1.31 -9.63
CA GLY A 278 -4.40 -1.96 -10.60
C GLY A 278 -4.39 -3.47 -10.40
N SER A 279 -4.31 -4.22 -11.49
CA SER A 279 -4.07 -5.66 -11.48
C SER A 279 -2.88 -6.02 -12.34
N THR A 280 -2.15 -7.08 -11.98
CA THR A 280 -1.12 -7.62 -12.88
C THR A 280 -1.77 -8.17 -14.14
N LEU A 281 -1.02 -8.21 -15.28
CA LEU A 281 -1.53 -8.76 -16.53
C LEU A 281 -2.05 -10.21 -16.40
N ALA A 282 -1.39 -11.02 -15.55
CA ALA A 282 -1.82 -12.39 -15.28
C ALA A 282 -3.12 -12.41 -14.47
N ALA A 283 -3.19 -11.64 -13.39
CA ALA A 283 -4.37 -11.58 -12.52
C ALA A 283 -5.60 -10.96 -13.22
N SER A 284 -5.39 -10.01 -14.13
CA SER A 284 -6.48 -9.38 -14.88
C SER A 284 -7.29 -10.35 -15.76
N LYS A 285 -6.74 -11.54 -16.06
CA LYS A 285 -7.41 -12.60 -16.82
C LYS A 285 -8.26 -13.52 -15.95
N LEU A 286 -8.04 -13.51 -14.63
CA LEU A 286 -8.78 -14.36 -13.70
C LEU A 286 -10.20 -13.82 -13.50
N LYS A 287 -11.19 -14.68 -13.65
CA LYS A 287 -12.62 -14.30 -13.53
C LYS A 287 -12.94 -13.71 -12.16
N ARG A 288 -12.45 -14.32 -11.07
CA ARG A 288 -12.64 -13.82 -9.69
C ARG A 288 -12.08 -12.40 -9.49
N VAL A 289 -10.94 -12.09 -10.13
CA VAL A 289 -10.31 -10.76 -10.06
C VAL A 289 -11.16 -9.72 -10.80
N GLN A 290 -11.62 -10.03 -12.01
CA GLN A 290 -12.51 -9.16 -12.78
C GLN A 290 -13.83 -8.91 -12.05
N MET A 291 -14.42 -9.95 -11.47
CA MET A 291 -15.64 -9.84 -10.66
C MET A 291 -15.44 -8.90 -9.48
N PHE A 292 -14.33 -9.05 -8.74
CA PHE A 292 -14.04 -8.18 -7.61
C PHE A 292 -13.75 -6.73 -8.04
N ILE A 293 -12.96 -6.49 -9.09
CA ILE A 293 -12.71 -5.13 -9.62
C ILE A 293 -14.03 -4.44 -9.97
N ASN A 294 -14.89 -5.11 -10.75
CA ASN A 294 -16.17 -4.54 -11.17
C ASN A 294 -17.08 -4.23 -9.98
N PHE A 295 -17.16 -5.14 -9.01
CA PHE A 295 -17.89 -4.94 -7.78
C PHE A 295 -17.31 -3.77 -6.98
N TYR A 296 -16.00 -3.75 -6.73
CA TYR A 296 -15.31 -2.73 -5.96
C TYR A 296 -15.49 -1.33 -6.56
N VAL A 297 -15.23 -1.16 -7.85
CA VAL A 297 -15.36 0.13 -8.55
C VAL A 297 -16.78 0.65 -8.46
N ARG A 298 -17.79 -0.18 -8.74
CA ARG A 298 -19.21 0.20 -8.64
C ARG A 298 -19.56 0.64 -7.22
N ARG A 299 -19.25 -0.19 -6.23
CA ARG A 299 -19.61 0.09 -4.82
C ARG A 299 -18.90 1.33 -4.27
N ARG A 300 -17.63 1.52 -4.62
CA ARG A 300 -16.89 2.73 -4.21
C ARG A 300 -17.51 4.00 -4.79
N ARG A 301 -17.91 3.98 -6.05
CA ARG A 301 -18.57 5.14 -6.67
C ARG A 301 -19.92 5.45 -6.01
N GLU A 302 -20.71 4.44 -5.71
CA GLU A 302 -21.99 4.59 -5.00
C GLU A 302 -21.77 5.19 -3.60
N ILE A 303 -20.88 4.62 -2.81
CA ILE A 303 -20.56 5.08 -1.44
C ILE A 303 -20.03 6.53 -1.46
N GLU A 304 -19.06 6.81 -2.32
CA GLU A 304 -18.46 8.14 -2.39
C GLU A 304 -19.44 9.20 -2.89
N GLY A 305 -20.28 8.85 -3.86
CA GLY A 305 -21.35 9.73 -4.33
C GLY A 305 -22.33 10.08 -3.22
N GLU A 306 -22.76 9.10 -2.43
CA GLU A 306 -23.65 9.33 -1.28
C GLU A 306 -22.95 10.16 -0.19
N GLN A 307 -21.70 9.86 0.14
CA GLN A 307 -20.92 10.63 1.11
C GLN A 307 -20.78 12.10 0.69
N LYS A 308 -20.46 12.36 -0.57
CA LYS A 308 -20.36 13.73 -1.11
C LYS A 308 -21.70 14.44 -1.04
N ARG A 309 -22.79 13.80 -1.45
CA ARG A 309 -24.14 14.37 -1.40
C ARG A 309 -24.52 14.80 0.03
N ARG A 310 -24.36 13.90 1.00
CA ARG A 310 -24.68 14.20 2.42
C ARG A 310 -23.76 15.30 3.00
N LEU A 311 -22.50 15.31 2.58
CA LEU A 311 -21.56 16.35 2.99
C LEU A 311 -22.00 17.72 2.47
N GLN A 312 -22.42 17.81 1.19
CA GLN A 312 -22.94 19.04 0.59
C GLN A 312 -24.20 19.55 1.28
N GLU A 313 -25.11 18.65 1.61
CA GLU A 313 -26.34 19.01 2.36
C GLU A 313 -26.01 19.63 3.72
N LYS A 314 -24.94 19.16 4.38
CA LYS A 314 -24.52 19.65 5.70
C LYS A 314 -23.61 20.87 5.64
N PHE A 315 -22.74 20.97 4.62
CA PHE A 315 -21.71 22.00 4.49
C PHE A 315 -21.69 22.57 3.06
N SER A 316 -22.42 23.66 2.84
CA SER A 316 -22.61 24.26 1.50
C SER A 316 -21.36 24.81 0.83
N PHE A 317 -20.22 24.91 1.53
CA PHE A 317 -18.99 25.53 1.05
C PHE A 317 -17.90 24.51 0.63
N ILE A 318 -18.13 23.21 0.76
CA ILE A 318 -17.08 22.19 0.58
C ILE A 318 -16.87 21.75 -0.88
N ILE A 319 -17.74 22.16 -1.81
CA ILE A 319 -17.65 21.72 -3.22
C ILE A 319 -17.66 22.86 -4.18
#